data_149c3d0a3780cdc0faa8bce3990c2327
#
_entry.id   149c3d0a3780cdc0faa8bce3990c2327
#
_cell.length_a   1.000
_cell.length_b   1.000
_cell.length_c   1.000
_cell.angle_alpha   90.00
_cell.angle_beta   90.00
_cell.angle_gamma   90.00
#
_symmetry.space_group_name_H-M   'P 1'
#
loop_
_entity.id
_entity.type
_entity.pdbx_description
1 polymer ?
#
loop_
_entity_poly.entity_id
_entity_poly.type
_entity_poly.pdbx_seq_one_letter_code
_entity_poly.pdbx_strand_id
1 'polypeptide(L)' 'MSAIREKIEARLDELEALMKTRHYAEAEELIPSIGKFTSVLTEEQRDFLGAARLAIAENLDWTA' A
#
# COMPACT_ATOMS: atom_id res chain seq x y z
N MET A 1 18.63 -11.74 5.76
CA MET A 1 17.18 -11.40 5.70
C MET A 1 16.90 -10.16 6.53
N SER A 2 16.02 -9.31 6.05
CA SER A 2 15.71 -8.06 6.70
C SER A 2 14.32 -8.14 7.33
N ALA A 3 14.24 -7.98 8.65
CA ALA A 3 12.96 -7.95 9.35
C ALA A 3 12.10 -6.77 8.87
N ILE A 4 12.76 -5.67 8.47
CA ILE A 4 12.07 -4.49 7.94
C ILE A 4 11.40 -4.82 6.62
N ARG A 5 12.11 -5.54 5.74
CA ARG A 5 11.55 -5.90 4.43
C ARG A 5 10.35 -6.84 4.58
N GLU A 6 10.45 -7.82 5.47
CA GLU A 6 9.33 -8.73 5.73
C GLU A 6 8.12 -7.96 6.26
N LYS A 7 8.36 -7.01 7.14
CA LYS A 7 7.29 -6.18 7.70
C LYS A 7 6.63 -5.33 6.62
N ILE A 8 7.43 -4.75 5.74
CA ILE A 8 6.92 -3.93 4.63
C ILE A 8 6.09 -4.78 3.68
N GLU A 9 6.59 -5.97 3.34
CA GLU A 9 5.86 -6.87 2.44
C GLU A 9 4.52 -7.28 3.04
N ALA A 10 4.48 -7.55 4.35
CA ALA A 10 3.24 -7.87 5.04
C ALA A 10 2.25 -6.69 4.99
N ARG A 11 2.76 -5.47 5.16
CA ARG A 11 1.91 -4.28 5.07
C ARG A 11 1.37 -4.05 3.67
N LEU A 12 2.20 -4.29 2.66
CA LEU A 12 1.77 -4.15 1.27
C LEU A 12 0.71 -5.18 0.92
N ASP A 13 0.86 -6.41 1.41
CA ASP A 13 -0.13 -7.46 1.20
C ASP A 13 -1.45 -7.09 1.85
N GLU A 14 -1.39 -6.53 3.06
CA GLU A 14 -2.58 -6.07 3.77
C GLU A 14 -3.24 -4.92 3.01
N LEU A 15 -2.45 -3.98 2.51
CA LEU A 15 -2.97 -2.88 1.70
C LEU A 15 -3.68 -3.39 0.45
N GLU A 16 -3.08 -4.35 -0.24
CA GLU A 16 -3.68 -4.95 -1.42
C GLU A 16 -5.04 -5.58 -1.08
N ALA A 17 -5.11 -6.33 0.01
CA ALA A 17 -6.36 -6.96 0.44
C ALA A 17 -7.43 -5.92 0.75
N LEU A 18 -7.06 -4.85 1.43
CA LEU A 18 -7.99 -3.76 1.75
C LEU A 18 -8.49 -3.05 0.49
N MET A 19 -7.61 -2.84 -0.48
CA MET A 19 -8.00 -2.22 -1.75
C MET A 19 -8.96 -3.12 -2.53
N LYS A 20 -8.68 -4.42 -2.58
CA LYS A 20 -9.54 -5.38 -3.29
C LYS A 20 -10.92 -5.50 -2.67
N THR A 21 -11.02 -5.35 -1.37
CA THR A 21 -12.29 -5.42 -0.65
C THR A 21 -12.94 -4.03 -0.48
N ARG A 22 -12.29 -3.00 -1.03
CA ARG A 22 -12.79 -1.61 -1.01
C ARG A 22 -12.91 -1.03 0.39
N HIS A 23 -12.05 -1.47 1.30
CA HIS A 23 -11.95 -0.89 2.63
C HIS A 23 -10.99 0.29 2.61
N TYR A 24 -11.35 1.33 1.85
CA TYR A 24 -10.45 2.45 1.56
C TYR A 24 -10.09 3.28 2.79
N ALA A 25 -11.00 3.42 3.74
CA ALA A 25 -10.69 4.15 4.96
C ALA A 25 -9.58 3.46 5.75
N GLU A 26 -9.64 2.14 5.87
CA GLU A 26 -8.62 1.36 6.55
C GLU A 26 -7.31 1.34 5.75
N ALA A 27 -7.43 1.25 4.43
CA ALA A 27 -6.26 1.32 3.54
C ALA A 27 -5.55 2.66 3.70
N GLU A 28 -6.29 3.75 3.76
CA GLU A 28 -5.72 5.09 3.94
C GLU A 28 -4.95 5.18 5.25
N GLU A 29 -5.45 4.58 6.32
CA GLU A 29 -4.76 4.57 7.61
C GLU A 29 -3.46 3.77 7.55
N LEU A 30 -3.39 2.76 6.70
CA LEU A 30 -2.22 1.90 6.58
C LEU A 30 -1.10 2.57 5.78
N ILE A 31 -1.44 3.42 4.83
CA ILE A 31 -0.47 4.03 3.92
C ILE A 31 0.67 4.77 4.62
N PRO A 32 0.44 5.59 5.66
CA PRO A 32 1.55 6.29 6.31
C PRO A 32 2.60 5.36 6.90
N SER A 33 2.19 4.18 7.38
CA SER A 33 3.14 3.23 7.96
C SER A 33 4.05 2.63 6.90
N ILE A 34 3.57 2.53 5.66
CA ILE A 34 4.38 2.05 4.53
C ILE A 34 5.25 3.20 4.00
N GLY A 35 4.69 4.40 3.93
CA GLY A 35 5.37 5.58 3.40
C GLY A 35 6.64 5.94 4.17
N LYS A 36 6.76 5.53 5.42
CA LYS A 36 7.96 5.76 6.22
C LYS A 36 9.17 5.01 5.67
N PHE A 37 8.95 3.97 4.89
CA PHE A 37 10.00 3.09 4.39
C PHE A 37 10.13 3.12 2.88
N THR A 38 9.76 4.24 2.24
CA THR A 38 9.80 4.34 0.78
C THR A 38 11.17 4.07 0.19
N SER A 39 12.24 4.38 0.93
CA SER A 39 13.60 4.15 0.45
C SER A 39 13.94 2.64 0.34
N VAL A 40 13.18 1.79 1.03
CA VAL A 40 13.38 0.35 1.02
C VAL A 40 12.52 -0.33 -0.03
N LEU A 41 11.49 0.34 -0.52
CA LEU A 41 10.55 -0.22 -1.49
C LEU A 41 11.20 -0.37 -2.87
N THR A 42 10.82 -1.44 -3.59
CA THR A 42 11.17 -1.57 -4.99
C THR A 42 10.37 -0.57 -5.81
N GLU A 43 10.77 -0.37 -7.06
CA GLU A 43 10.04 0.51 -7.95
C GLU A 43 8.60 0.04 -8.14
N GLU A 44 8.40 -1.26 -8.31
CA GLU A 44 7.05 -1.82 -8.43
C GLU A 44 6.21 -1.58 -7.19
N GLN A 45 6.81 -1.70 -6.01
CA GLN A 45 6.11 -1.46 -4.75
C GLN A 45 5.73 0.00 -4.60
N ARG A 46 6.62 0.91 -5.02
CA ARG A 46 6.31 2.34 -4.99
C ARG A 46 5.19 2.69 -5.96
N ASP A 47 5.20 2.08 -7.15
CA ASP A 47 4.15 2.29 -8.13
C ASP A 47 2.80 1.80 -7.60
N PHE A 48 2.79 0.63 -6.97
CA PHE A 48 1.59 0.08 -6.34
C PHE A 48 1.07 1.03 -5.25
N LEU A 49 1.96 1.51 -4.39
CA LEU A 49 1.57 2.43 -3.32
C LEU A 49 1.00 3.72 -3.88
N GLY A 50 1.62 4.27 -4.92
CA GLY A 50 1.13 5.48 -5.59
C GLY A 50 -0.25 5.28 -6.20
N ALA A 51 -0.46 4.14 -6.86
CA ALA A 51 -1.74 3.80 -7.45
C ALA A 51 -2.83 3.67 -6.38
N ALA A 52 -2.51 3.03 -5.25
CA ALA A 52 -3.45 2.90 -4.14
C ALA A 52 -3.83 4.26 -3.57
N ARG A 53 -2.84 5.13 -3.38
CA ARG A 53 -3.09 6.49 -2.87
C ARG A 53 -3.99 7.28 -3.80
N LEU A 54 -3.74 7.17 -5.11
CA LEU A 54 -4.56 7.85 -6.10
C LEU A 54 -6.00 7.34 -6.07
N ALA A 55 -6.17 6.03 -6.03
CA ALA A 55 -7.50 5.42 -5.99
C ALA A 55 -8.29 5.89 -4.77
N ILE A 56 -7.63 5.96 -3.62
CA ILE A 56 -8.26 6.42 -2.39
C ILE A 56 -8.62 7.91 -2.49
N ALA A 57 -7.67 8.73 -2.97
CA ALA A 57 -7.86 10.19 -3.04
C ALA A 57 -8.99 10.57 -4.00
N GLU A 58 -9.13 9.84 -5.10
CA GLU A 58 -10.15 10.13 -6.11
C GLU A 58 -11.35 9.20 -6.03
N ASN A 59 -11.39 8.35 -5.00
CA ASN A 59 -12.48 7.40 -4.78
C ASN A 59 -12.75 6.54 -6.02
N LEU A 60 -11.68 6.07 -6.64
CA LEU A 60 -11.76 5.23 -7.84
C LEU A 60 -11.91 3.76 -7.46
N ASP A 61 -12.48 2.98 -8.38
CA ASP A 61 -12.54 1.53 -8.20
C ASP A 61 -11.14 0.95 -8.39
N TRP A 62 -10.77 0.05 -7.49
CA TRP A 62 -9.50 -0.65 -7.59
C TRP A 62 -9.62 -1.81 -8.58
N THR A 63 -8.78 -1.78 -9.61
CA THR A 63 -8.83 -2.76 -10.71
C THR A 63 -7.50 -3.46 -10.91
N ALA A 64 -6.78 -3.70 -9.85
CA ALA A 64 -5.46 -4.33 -9.92
C ALA A 64 -5.51 -5.75 -10.47
#